data_22d006feb43d6b6b844a731d3cb11257
#
_entry.id   22d006feb43d6b6b844a731d3cb11257
#
_cell.length_a   1.000
_cell.length_b   1.000
_cell.length_c   1.000
_cell.angle_alpha   90.00
_cell.angle_beta   90.00
_cell.angle_gamma   90.00
#
_symmetry.space_group_name_H-M   'P 1'
#
loop_
_entity.id
_entity.type
_entity.pdbx_description
1 polymer ?
#
loop_
_entity_poly.entity_id
_entity_poly.type
_entity_poly.pdbx_seq_one_letter_code
_entity_poly.pdbx_strand_id
1 'polypeptide(L)'
;MNNDELVFSEKNGKWTVNYKQYLNGADGTQRKSKPYSIITGIYTQAGTKAIKEIMGSGKAFDFPKPPELIMYFIQMITGEDDIVLDSFAGSGTTAHAVLNMNKADGGHRKFILVEMMDYADSITAERVKRVIRGYGEGKNAVEGTVGNFSFYDLGEPLMHGDVLNENVGVEKIREYVYFTDTKASLPESHPDEPYFMGVHIGSAYYFYYEKQAVTTLNREFLHTVKTEADAYVIYADLCTLSEAELEKYHITFKKIPRDITKL
;
A
#
# COMPACT_ATOMS: atom_id res chain seq x y z
N MET A 1 -18.26 51.73 -19.83
CA MET A 1 -17.41 50.56 -19.57
C MET A 1 -16.83 50.77 -18.18
N ASN A 2 -17.48 50.22 -17.20
CA ASN A 2 -17.03 50.38 -15.82
C ASN A 2 -17.12 49.02 -15.12
N ASN A 3 -16.22 48.15 -15.50
CA ASN A 3 -16.21 46.79 -14.93
C ASN A 3 -15.20 46.66 -13.82
N ASP A 4 -14.80 47.66 -13.13
CA ASP A 4 -13.93 47.57 -11.95
C ASP A 4 -12.71 46.57 -12.09
N GLU A 5 -12.39 46.24 -13.34
CA GLU A 5 -11.39 45.22 -13.69
C GLU A 5 -10.00 45.82 -13.95
N LEU A 6 -9.94 47.15 -14.07
CA LEU A 6 -8.70 47.83 -14.34
C LEU A 6 -8.21 48.63 -13.13
N VAL A 7 -6.91 48.52 -12.85
CA VAL A 7 -6.21 49.34 -11.86
C VAL A 7 -5.17 50.17 -12.59
N PHE A 8 -5.27 51.49 -12.40
CA PHE A 8 -4.28 52.43 -12.87
C PHE A 8 -3.29 52.72 -11.75
N SER A 9 -2.03 52.52 -12.00
CA SER A 9 -0.97 52.87 -11.05
C SER A 9 0.02 53.82 -11.70
N GLU A 10 0.43 54.86 -10.97
CA GLU A 10 1.46 55.80 -11.40
C GLU A 10 2.75 55.56 -10.64
N LYS A 11 3.86 55.48 -11.37
CA LYS A 11 5.20 55.43 -10.80
C LYS A 11 6.16 56.29 -11.64
N ASN A 12 6.77 57.26 -11.00
CA ASN A 12 7.72 58.17 -11.63
C ASN A 12 7.15 58.89 -12.88
N GLY A 13 5.91 59.37 -12.81
CA GLY A 13 5.21 60.06 -13.90
C GLY A 13 4.74 59.16 -15.05
N LYS A 14 4.89 57.85 -14.94
CA LYS A 14 4.40 56.91 -15.93
C LYS A 14 3.20 56.16 -15.38
N TRP A 15 2.11 56.16 -16.14
CA TRP A 15 0.92 55.40 -15.85
C TRP A 15 1.02 53.98 -16.40
N THR A 16 0.69 53.00 -15.56
CA THR A 16 0.50 51.62 -15.97
C THR A 16 -0.94 51.16 -15.71
N VAL A 17 -1.49 50.41 -16.65
CA VAL A 17 -2.81 49.82 -16.54
C VAL A 17 -2.64 48.32 -16.24
N ASN A 18 -3.21 47.90 -15.16
CA ASN A 18 -3.18 46.51 -14.74
C ASN A 18 -4.59 45.94 -14.65
N TYR A 19 -4.75 44.68 -14.97
CA TYR A 19 -6.01 43.98 -14.72
C TYR A 19 -6.09 43.58 -13.23
N LYS A 20 -7.26 43.84 -12.63
CA LYS A 20 -7.58 43.23 -11.33
C LYS A 20 -7.78 41.74 -11.53
N GLN A 21 -7.01 40.96 -10.83
CA GLN A 21 -7.24 39.53 -10.74
C GLN A 21 -7.81 39.23 -9.35
N TYR A 22 -9.11 38.95 -9.31
CA TYR A 22 -9.79 38.63 -8.07
C TYR A 22 -9.31 37.25 -7.57
N LEU A 23 -9.18 37.10 -6.25
CA LEU A 23 -8.77 35.84 -5.60
C LEU A 23 -9.76 34.71 -5.88
N ASN A 24 -11.05 35.06 -5.96
CA ASN A 24 -12.11 34.12 -6.28
C ASN A 24 -12.60 34.32 -7.73
N GLY A 25 -12.98 33.22 -8.37
CA GLY A 25 -13.68 33.21 -9.65
C GLY A 25 -15.12 33.79 -9.53
N ALA A 26 -15.78 33.98 -10.64
CA ALA A 26 -17.17 34.44 -10.66
C ALA A 26 -18.16 33.45 -10.00
N ASP A 27 -17.77 32.19 -9.90
CA ASP A 27 -18.46 31.07 -9.23
C ASP A 27 -18.18 30.97 -7.72
N GLY A 28 -17.39 31.90 -7.16
CA GLY A 28 -16.98 31.90 -5.76
C GLY A 28 -15.78 30.96 -5.44
N THR A 29 -15.32 30.20 -6.40
CA THR A 29 -14.18 29.30 -6.18
C THR A 29 -12.86 30.07 -6.14
N GLN A 30 -11.98 29.69 -5.21
CA GLN A 30 -10.65 30.30 -5.12
C GLN A 30 -9.82 29.95 -6.38
N ARG A 31 -9.31 30.97 -7.05
CA ARG A 31 -8.43 30.78 -8.21
C ARG A 31 -7.14 30.14 -7.78
N LYS A 32 -6.75 29.06 -8.46
CA LYS A 32 -5.46 28.39 -8.28
C LYS A 32 -4.45 28.97 -9.27
N SER A 33 -3.24 29.22 -8.81
CA SER A 33 -2.12 29.58 -9.69
C SER A 33 -1.38 28.32 -10.14
N LYS A 34 -0.82 28.36 -11.34
CA LYS A 34 0.06 27.28 -11.79
C LYS A 34 1.32 27.24 -10.90
N PRO A 35 1.80 26.02 -10.53
CA PRO A 35 3.05 25.91 -9.80
C PRO A 35 4.22 26.43 -10.62
N TYR A 36 5.18 27.04 -9.96
CA TYR A 36 6.42 27.47 -10.58
C TYR A 36 7.41 26.30 -10.68
N SER A 37 8.29 26.34 -11.69
CA SER A 37 9.38 25.37 -11.86
C SER A 37 10.45 25.47 -10.75
N ILE A 38 10.49 26.60 -10.05
CA ILE A 38 11.37 26.83 -8.89
C ILE A 38 10.50 27.04 -7.67
N ILE A 39 10.67 26.16 -6.68
CA ILE A 39 10.00 26.25 -5.38
C ILE A 39 10.86 27.09 -4.46
N THR A 40 10.29 28.17 -3.94
CA THR A 40 10.95 29.06 -2.97
C THR A 40 10.23 29.03 -1.64
N GLY A 41 10.93 29.40 -0.55
CA GLY A 41 10.33 29.50 0.78
C GLY A 41 10.30 28.19 1.58
N ILE A 42 10.65 27.05 0.98
CA ILE A 42 10.80 25.78 1.69
C ILE A 42 12.28 25.41 1.72
N TYR A 43 12.83 25.31 2.92
CA TYR A 43 14.26 25.05 3.13
C TYR A 43 14.47 23.66 3.73
N THR A 44 15.55 22.97 3.34
CA THR A 44 15.89 21.62 3.81
C THR A 44 16.03 21.52 5.33
N GLN A 45 16.44 22.60 5.98
CA GLN A 45 16.53 22.68 7.45
C GLN A 45 15.20 22.41 8.17
N ALA A 46 14.07 22.68 7.53
CA ALA A 46 12.75 22.37 8.08
C ALA A 46 12.54 20.85 8.29
N GLY A 47 13.13 20.01 7.42
CA GLY A 47 13.13 18.56 7.61
C GLY A 47 13.85 18.12 8.88
N THR A 48 15.06 18.64 9.11
CA THR A 48 15.84 18.36 10.35
C THR A 48 15.12 18.88 11.60
N LYS A 49 14.48 20.04 11.50
CA LYS A 49 13.68 20.59 12.60
C LYS A 49 12.48 19.67 12.90
N ALA A 50 11.74 19.26 11.89
CA ALA A 50 10.59 18.35 12.05
C ALA A 50 11.01 17.02 12.68
N ILE A 51 12.09 16.39 12.22
CA ILE A 51 12.61 15.15 12.83
C ILE A 51 13.02 15.36 14.30
N LYS A 52 13.65 16.47 14.60
CA LYS A 52 14.03 16.79 15.99
C LYS A 52 12.80 16.95 16.90
N GLU A 53 11.78 17.60 16.44
CA GLU A 53 10.54 17.81 17.20
C GLU A 53 9.78 16.49 17.43
N ILE A 54 9.74 15.63 16.41
CA ILE A 54 9.03 14.36 16.48
C ILE A 54 9.82 13.30 17.25
N MET A 55 11.13 13.15 16.97
CA MET A 55 11.94 12.06 17.52
C MET A 55 12.76 12.47 18.75
N GLY A 56 12.77 13.77 19.10
CA GLY A 56 13.56 14.32 20.20
C GLY A 56 15.01 14.60 19.83
N SER A 57 15.47 14.21 18.65
CA SER A 57 16.85 14.40 18.16
C SER A 57 16.89 14.71 16.67
N GLY A 58 17.57 15.78 16.30
CA GLY A 58 17.84 16.10 14.90
C GLY A 58 18.86 15.17 14.22
N LYS A 59 19.53 14.31 14.99
CA LYS A 59 20.46 13.28 14.50
C LYS A 59 19.79 11.92 14.32
N ALA A 60 18.48 11.81 14.56
CA ALA A 60 17.76 10.57 14.40
C ALA A 60 17.75 10.07 12.94
N PHE A 61 17.82 11.01 11.98
CA PHE A 61 17.90 10.68 10.56
C PHE A 61 18.67 11.75 9.79
N ASP A 62 19.51 11.33 8.83
CA ASP A 62 20.28 12.22 7.99
C ASP A 62 19.46 12.73 6.79
N PHE A 63 19.48 14.02 6.55
CA PHE A 63 18.84 14.69 5.41
C PHE A 63 17.33 14.44 5.23
N PRO A 64 16.52 14.51 6.30
CA PRO A 64 15.07 14.33 6.16
C PRO A 64 14.48 15.45 5.29
N LYS A 65 13.52 15.10 4.44
CA LYS A 65 12.82 16.10 3.62
C LYS A 65 11.83 16.89 4.48
N PRO A 66 11.59 18.18 4.19
CA PRO A 66 10.53 18.95 4.83
C PRO A 66 9.14 18.38 4.49
N PRO A 67 8.25 18.15 5.46
CA PRO A 67 6.87 17.76 5.18
C PRO A 67 6.14 18.71 4.23
N GLU A 68 6.38 20.00 4.36
CA GLU A 68 5.76 21.05 3.54
C GLU A 68 6.12 20.91 2.05
N LEU A 69 7.33 20.43 1.74
CA LEU A 69 7.74 20.15 0.37
C LEU A 69 6.93 19.00 -0.24
N ILE A 70 6.76 17.95 0.52
CA ILE A 70 6.00 16.78 0.09
C ILE A 70 4.51 17.14 -0.02
N MET A 71 3.97 17.87 0.95
CA MET A 71 2.59 18.38 0.89
C MET A 71 2.35 19.22 -0.36
N TYR A 72 3.30 20.08 -0.73
CA TYR A 72 3.20 20.88 -1.94
C TYR A 72 3.07 20.02 -3.20
N PHE A 73 3.86 18.94 -3.33
CA PHE A 73 3.73 18.02 -4.47
C PHE A 73 2.43 17.23 -4.43
N ILE A 74 2.04 16.68 -3.28
CA ILE A 74 0.81 15.92 -3.14
C ILE A 74 -0.40 16.79 -3.52
N GLN A 75 -0.43 18.03 -3.05
CA GLN A 75 -1.52 18.97 -3.33
C GLN A 75 -1.68 19.29 -4.82
N MET A 76 -0.60 19.23 -5.61
CA MET A 76 -0.65 19.49 -7.04
C MET A 76 -1.29 18.36 -7.86
N ILE A 77 -1.15 17.12 -7.41
CA ILE A 77 -1.42 15.95 -8.25
C ILE A 77 -2.43 14.97 -7.66
N THR A 78 -2.82 15.12 -6.39
CA THR A 78 -3.78 14.20 -5.76
C THR A 78 -5.10 14.86 -5.43
N GLY A 79 -6.18 14.09 -5.54
CA GLY A 79 -7.47 14.34 -4.92
C GLY A 79 -7.48 14.00 -3.43
N GLU A 80 -8.67 13.96 -2.83
CA GLU A 80 -8.84 13.73 -1.38
C GLU A 80 -8.81 12.24 -0.98
N ASP A 81 -9.00 11.32 -1.94
CA ASP A 81 -9.09 9.87 -1.70
C ASP A 81 -7.97 9.06 -2.36
N ASP A 82 -6.97 9.73 -2.92
CA ASP A 82 -5.90 9.09 -3.68
C ASP A 82 -4.89 8.34 -2.80
N ILE A 83 -4.12 7.46 -3.43
CA ILE A 83 -3.05 6.69 -2.79
C ILE A 83 -1.70 7.28 -3.19
N VAL A 84 -0.87 7.59 -2.21
CA VAL A 84 0.50 8.08 -2.39
C VAL A 84 1.47 6.96 -2.10
N LEU A 85 2.23 6.54 -3.12
CA LEU A 85 3.30 5.55 -2.99
C LEU A 85 4.65 6.25 -2.89
N ASP A 86 5.44 5.86 -1.88
CA ASP A 86 6.85 6.26 -1.74
C ASP A 86 7.71 5.00 -1.59
N SER A 87 8.46 4.66 -2.64
CA SER A 87 9.28 3.45 -2.69
C SER A 87 10.66 3.60 -2.02
N PHE A 88 10.97 4.79 -1.47
CA PHE A 88 12.19 5.06 -0.72
C PHE A 88 11.85 5.98 0.46
N ALA A 89 11.05 5.46 1.38
CA ALA A 89 10.37 6.23 2.43
C ALA A 89 11.31 7.01 3.35
N GLY A 90 12.54 6.56 3.50
CA GLY A 90 13.52 7.19 4.37
C GLY A 90 12.96 7.39 5.78
N SER A 91 12.91 8.62 6.25
CA SER A 91 12.35 8.94 7.57
C SER A 91 10.81 8.97 7.63
N GLY A 92 10.08 8.58 6.58
CA GLY A 92 8.61 8.58 6.56
C GLY A 92 7.97 9.96 6.39
N THR A 93 8.64 10.89 5.70
CA THR A 93 8.12 12.25 5.49
C THR A 93 6.83 12.25 4.67
N THR A 94 6.70 11.34 3.71
CA THR A 94 5.53 11.25 2.84
C THR A 94 4.27 10.88 3.63
N ALA A 95 4.35 9.91 4.53
CA ALA A 95 3.20 9.59 5.42
C ALA A 95 2.84 10.78 6.32
N HIS A 96 3.83 11.46 6.89
CA HIS A 96 3.62 12.67 7.68
C HIS A 96 2.89 13.76 6.88
N ALA A 97 3.30 13.99 5.63
CA ALA A 97 2.66 14.95 4.74
C ALA A 97 1.20 14.57 4.42
N VAL A 98 0.94 13.29 4.07
CA VAL A 98 -0.42 12.79 3.80
C VAL A 98 -1.33 12.96 5.01
N LEU A 99 -0.86 12.58 6.20
CA LEU A 99 -1.62 12.69 7.45
C LEU A 99 -1.95 14.16 7.78
N ASN A 100 -0.98 15.07 7.61
CA ASN A 100 -1.20 16.49 7.82
C ASN A 100 -2.21 17.07 6.82
N MET A 101 -2.16 16.67 5.56
CA MET A 101 -3.13 17.11 4.54
C MET A 101 -4.53 16.63 4.88
N ASN A 102 -4.70 15.35 5.22
CA ASN A 102 -6.00 14.81 5.61
C ASN A 102 -6.57 15.53 6.85
N LYS A 103 -5.72 15.86 7.85
CA LYS A 103 -6.13 16.67 9.00
C LYS A 103 -6.58 18.06 8.59
N ALA A 104 -5.94 18.67 7.59
CA ALA A 104 -6.19 20.05 7.17
C ALA A 104 -7.43 20.21 6.29
N ASP A 105 -7.70 19.26 5.39
CA ASP A 105 -8.77 19.34 4.39
C ASP A 105 -9.90 18.32 4.59
N GLY A 106 -9.76 17.40 5.57
CA GLY A 106 -10.74 16.32 5.82
C GLY A 106 -10.65 15.17 4.82
N GLY A 107 -9.63 15.11 4.00
CA GLY A 107 -9.41 14.05 3.00
C GLY A 107 -9.09 12.69 3.62
N HIS A 108 -9.16 11.66 2.80
CA HIS A 108 -8.94 10.25 3.16
C HIS A 108 -7.82 9.63 2.33
N ARG A 109 -6.84 10.44 1.91
CA ARG A 109 -5.67 9.94 1.18
C ARG A 109 -4.99 8.83 1.95
N LYS A 110 -4.56 7.82 1.24
CA LYS A 110 -3.79 6.69 1.79
C LYS A 110 -2.32 6.83 1.40
N PHE A 111 -1.45 6.19 2.16
CA PHE A 111 -0.03 6.10 1.81
C PHE A 111 0.44 4.65 1.82
N ILE A 112 1.39 4.35 0.94
CA ILE A 112 2.15 3.11 0.92
C ILE A 112 3.62 3.51 0.94
N LEU A 113 4.33 3.09 1.98
CA LEU A 113 5.76 3.35 2.14
C LEU A 113 6.54 2.05 1.99
N VAL A 114 7.62 2.08 1.24
CA VAL A 114 8.57 0.97 1.15
C VAL A 114 9.93 1.47 1.62
N GLU A 115 10.54 0.75 2.57
CA GLU A 115 11.88 1.03 3.08
C GLU A 115 12.59 -0.28 3.35
N MET A 116 13.80 -0.42 2.83
CA MET A 116 14.56 -1.68 2.94
C MET A 116 15.64 -1.65 4.02
N MET A 117 15.87 -0.48 4.64
CA MET A 117 16.91 -0.33 5.64
C MET A 117 16.41 -0.68 7.03
N ASP A 118 17.31 -1.10 7.91
CA ASP A 118 17.03 -1.54 9.28
C ASP A 118 16.30 -0.51 10.14
N TYR A 119 16.33 0.76 9.75
CA TYR A 119 15.60 1.82 10.47
C TYR A 119 14.11 1.92 10.10
N ALA A 120 13.59 1.07 9.22
CA ALA A 120 12.20 1.12 8.78
C ALA A 120 11.19 1.09 9.94
N ASP A 121 11.41 0.25 10.96
CA ASP A 121 10.57 0.24 12.16
C ASP A 121 10.94 1.37 13.14
N SER A 122 12.23 1.48 13.48
CA SER A 122 12.69 2.37 14.56
C SER A 122 12.60 3.87 14.24
N ILE A 123 12.63 4.24 12.97
CA ILE A 123 12.56 5.65 12.52
C ILE A 123 11.32 5.90 11.68
N THR A 124 11.15 5.17 10.56
CA THR A 124 10.06 5.45 9.61
C THR A 124 8.70 5.22 10.24
N ALA A 125 8.45 4.00 10.75
CA ALA A 125 7.19 3.65 11.39
C ALA A 125 6.99 4.41 12.70
N GLU A 126 8.03 4.60 13.51
CA GLU A 126 7.95 5.32 14.78
C GLU A 126 7.59 6.80 14.55
N ARG A 127 8.13 7.45 13.52
CA ARG A 127 7.71 8.79 13.13
C ARG A 127 6.22 8.85 12.82
N VAL A 128 5.72 7.91 12.01
CA VAL A 128 4.29 7.85 11.66
C VAL A 128 3.43 7.66 12.91
N LYS A 129 3.82 6.74 13.82
CA LYS A 129 3.14 6.53 15.10
C LYS A 129 3.04 7.83 15.91
N ARG A 130 4.14 8.60 16.01
CA ARG A 130 4.16 9.85 16.76
C ARG A 130 3.34 10.94 16.10
N VAL A 131 3.36 11.07 14.79
CA VAL A 131 2.52 12.03 14.05
C VAL A 131 1.03 11.73 14.26
N ILE A 132 0.64 10.46 14.26
CA ILE A 132 -0.75 10.04 14.50
C ILE A 132 -1.17 10.36 15.96
N ARG A 133 -0.31 10.08 16.94
CA ARG A 133 -0.62 10.25 18.37
C ARG A 133 -0.46 11.68 18.86
N GLY A 134 0.33 12.47 18.19
CA GLY A 134 0.85 13.75 18.66
C GLY A 134 2.24 13.61 19.28
N TYR A 135 2.99 14.70 19.31
CA TYR A 135 4.37 14.75 19.80
C TYR A 135 4.69 16.09 20.43
N GLY A 136 5.87 16.18 21.06
CA GLY A 136 6.29 17.36 21.81
C GLY A 136 5.63 17.46 23.19
N GLU A 137 6.07 18.44 23.97
CA GLU A 137 5.59 18.66 25.34
C GLU A 137 5.35 20.15 25.61
N GLY A 138 4.44 20.44 26.56
CA GLY A 138 4.17 21.80 27.01
C GLY A 138 3.75 22.73 25.87
N LYS A 139 4.47 23.84 25.70
CA LYS A 139 4.17 24.83 24.65
C LYS A 139 4.51 24.36 23.22
N ASN A 140 5.29 23.28 23.11
CA ASN A 140 5.67 22.68 21.82
C ASN A 140 4.88 21.40 21.51
N ALA A 141 3.85 21.10 22.27
CA ALA A 141 2.98 19.96 21.99
C ALA A 141 2.23 20.16 20.68
N VAL A 142 2.30 19.15 19.83
CA VAL A 142 1.59 19.08 18.56
C VAL A 142 0.55 17.99 18.67
N GLU A 143 -0.70 18.36 18.45
CA GLU A 143 -1.82 17.43 18.44
C GLU A 143 -1.71 16.43 17.29
N GLY A 144 -1.99 15.16 17.57
CA GLY A 144 -1.97 14.10 16.58
C GLY A 144 -2.93 14.33 15.40
N THR A 145 -2.60 13.71 14.30
CA THR A 145 -3.42 13.78 13.07
C THR A 145 -4.60 12.83 13.07
N VAL A 146 -4.62 11.87 14.02
CA VAL A 146 -5.52 10.72 14.00
C VAL A 146 -5.19 9.80 12.78
N GLY A 147 -5.74 8.61 12.73
CA GLY A 147 -5.51 7.65 11.66
C GLY A 147 -4.85 6.37 12.17
N ASN A 148 -4.54 5.49 11.24
CA ASN A 148 -3.85 4.23 11.51
C ASN A 148 -2.97 3.84 10.32
N PHE A 149 -2.10 2.87 10.51
CA PHE A 149 -1.36 2.21 9.46
C PHE A 149 -0.99 0.79 9.90
N SER A 150 -0.70 -0.07 8.93
CA SER A 150 -0.16 -1.40 9.15
C SER A 150 1.33 -1.39 8.80
N PHE A 151 2.16 -1.95 9.65
CA PHE A 151 3.57 -2.18 9.39
C PHE A 151 3.76 -3.66 9.05
N TYR A 152 4.48 -3.91 7.97
CA TYR A 152 4.81 -5.25 7.51
C TYR A 152 6.33 -5.38 7.42
N ASP A 153 6.84 -6.51 7.87
CA ASP A 153 8.23 -6.91 7.67
C ASP A 153 8.29 -8.15 6.78
N LEU A 154 9.45 -8.40 6.19
CA LEU A 154 9.65 -9.58 5.39
C LEU A 154 9.71 -10.81 6.30
N GLY A 155 8.82 -11.75 6.06
CA GLY A 155 8.86 -13.07 6.67
C GLY A 155 9.86 -14.00 5.96
N GLU A 156 9.83 -15.26 6.37
CA GLU A 156 10.58 -16.32 5.67
C GLU A 156 10.13 -16.38 4.19
N PRO A 157 11.06 -16.57 3.26
CA PRO A 157 10.73 -16.69 1.85
C PRO A 157 9.83 -17.92 1.62
N LEU A 158 8.79 -17.76 0.80
CA LEU A 158 7.89 -18.86 0.44
C LEU A 158 8.57 -19.93 -0.41
N MET A 159 9.63 -19.57 -1.12
CA MET A 159 10.37 -20.47 -1.99
C MET A 159 11.87 -20.40 -1.69
N HIS A 160 12.55 -21.54 -1.72
CA HIS A 160 13.99 -21.65 -1.78
C HIS A 160 14.39 -22.13 -3.20
N GLY A 161 14.74 -21.17 -4.09
CA GLY A 161 14.86 -21.46 -5.51
C GLY A 161 13.51 -21.91 -6.09
N ASP A 162 13.48 -23.09 -6.68
CA ASP A 162 12.25 -23.65 -7.29
C ASP A 162 11.46 -24.56 -6.33
N VAL A 163 11.85 -24.64 -5.06
CA VAL A 163 11.24 -25.53 -4.07
C VAL A 163 10.53 -24.73 -2.99
N LEU A 164 9.34 -25.20 -2.61
CA LEU A 164 8.52 -24.62 -1.55
C LEU A 164 9.26 -24.66 -0.20
N ASN A 165 9.26 -23.55 0.51
CA ASN A 165 9.76 -23.51 1.90
C ASN A 165 8.70 -24.05 2.86
N GLU A 166 8.82 -25.30 3.23
CA GLU A 166 7.88 -25.98 4.13
C GLU A 166 7.94 -25.50 5.60
N ASN A 167 8.88 -24.61 5.95
CA ASN A 167 8.92 -23.95 7.25
C ASN A 167 7.90 -22.82 7.36
N VAL A 168 7.42 -22.31 6.24
CA VAL A 168 6.31 -21.35 6.20
C VAL A 168 5.01 -22.09 6.52
N GLY A 169 4.15 -21.50 7.36
CA GLY A 169 2.88 -22.10 7.73
C GLY A 169 1.98 -22.33 6.50
N VAL A 170 1.27 -23.47 6.49
CA VAL A 170 0.39 -23.88 5.37
C VAL A 170 -0.59 -22.80 4.95
N GLU A 171 -1.16 -22.07 5.91
CA GLU A 171 -2.11 -20.99 5.61
C GLU A 171 -1.49 -19.87 4.76
N LYS A 172 -0.24 -19.51 5.03
CA LYS A 172 0.48 -18.50 4.22
C LYS A 172 0.77 -18.99 2.81
N ILE A 173 1.06 -20.28 2.67
CA ILE A 173 1.24 -20.91 1.36
C ILE A 173 -0.09 -20.92 0.59
N ARG A 174 -1.21 -21.27 1.25
CA ARG A 174 -2.56 -21.23 0.66
C ARG A 174 -2.96 -19.82 0.21
N GLU A 175 -2.73 -18.80 1.05
CA GLU A 175 -2.96 -17.40 0.71
C GLU A 175 -2.20 -17.00 -0.55
N TYR A 176 -0.92 -17.34 -0.61
CA TYR A 176 -0.06 -17.03 -1.76
C TYR A 176 -0.51 -17.74 -3.03
N VAL A 177 -0.76 -19.04 -2.96
CA VAL A 177 -1.18 -19.86 -4.09
C VAL A 177 -2.52 -19.36 -4.65
N TYR A 178 -3.50 -19.14 -3.78
CA TYR A 178 -4.81 -18.65 -4.19
C TYR A 178 -4.73 -17.25 -4.80
N PHE A 179 -4.00 -16.33 -4.16
CA PHE A 179 -3.80 -14.98 -4.69
C PHE A 179 -3.05 -14.98 -6.03
N THR A 180 -2.06 -15.85 -6.20
CA THR A 180 -1.28 -15.91 -7.43
C THR A 180 -2.15 -16.29 -8.62
N ASP A 181 -3.09 -17.20 -8.43
CA ASP A 181 -4.00 -17.65 -9.48
C ASP A 181 -5.19 -16.70 -9.70
N THR A 182 -5.77 -16.19 -8.62
CA THR A 182 -7.07 -15.50 -8.66
C THR A 182 -6.98 -13.98 -8.56
N LYS A 183 -5.85 -13.45 -8.02
CA LYS A 183 -5.68 -12.05 -7.60
C LYS A 183 -6.70 -11.60 -6.52
N ALA A 184 -7.36 -12.56 -5.88
CA ALA A 184 -8.30 -12.36 -4.79
C ALA A 184 -7.73 -12.85 -3.45
N SER A 185 -8.24 -12.32 -2.35
CA SER A 185 -7.90 -12.79 -1.00
C SER A 185 -8.46 -14.20 -0.79
N LEU A 186 -7.72 -15.04 -0.05
CA LEU A 186 -8.20 -16.36 0.35
C LEU A 186 -9.46 -16.21 1.22
N PRO A 187 -10.59 -16.87 0.86
CA PRO A 187 -11.78 -16.91 1.71
C PRO A 187 -11.53 -17.59 3.05
N GLU A 188 -12.49 -17.46 3.97
CA GLU A 188 -12.46 -18.20 5.22
C GLU A 188 -12.50 -19.72 4.97
N SER A 189 -11.82 -20.49 5.83
CA SER A 189 -11.71 -21.93 5.71
C SER A 189 -13.07 -22.64 5.88
N HIS A 190 -13.28 -23.72 5.11
CA HIS A 190 -14.43 -24.59 5.22
C HIS A 190 -14.10 -25.81 6.10
N PRO A 191 -14.69 -25.94 7.29
CA PRO A 191 -14.36 -27.06 8.20
C PRO A 191 -14.59 -28.45 7.58
N ASP A 192 -15.57 -28.58 6.70
CA ASP A 192 -15.95 -29.84 6.07
C ASP A 192 -15.14 -30.21 4.82
N GLU A 193 -14.31 -29.27 4.34
CA GLU A 193 -13.43 -29.45 3.17
C GLU A 193 -12.06 -28.84 3.45
N PRO A 194 -11.17 -29.52 4.15
CA PRO A 194 -9.93 -28.95 4.68
C PRO A 194 -8.95 -28.47 3.60
N TYR A 195 -9.02 -29.00 2.39
CA TYR A 195 -8.17 -28.62 1.27
C TYR A 195 -8.79 -27.57 0.35
N PHE A 196 -10.05 -27.26 0.54
CA PHE A 196 -10.75 -26.25 -0.26
C PHE A 196 -10.25 -24.85 0.08
N MET A 197 -10.00 -24.04 -0.96
CA MET A 197 -9.54 -22.66 -0.82
C MET A 197 -10.62 -21.64 -1.17
N GLY A 198 -11.58 -21.99 -2.01
CA GLY A 198 -12.64 -21.07 -2.44
C GLY A 198 -13.05 -21.28 -3.89
N VAL A 199 -14.07 -20.56 -4.32
CA VAL A 199 -14.50 -20.47 -5.72
C VAL A 199 -14.16 -19.09 -6.28
N HIS A 200 -13.59 -19.06 -7.46
CA HIS A 200 -13.32 -17.83 -8.20
C HIS A 200 -13.65 -18.01 -9.68
N ILE A 201 -14.53 -17.15 -10.20
CA ILE A 201 -14.99 -17.17 -11.62
C ILE A 201 -15.37 -18.58 -12.10
N GLY A 202 -16.29 -19.26 -11.38
CA GLY A 202 -16.79 -20.60 -11.73
C GLY A 202 -15.83 -21.75 -11.45
N SER A 203 -14.60 -21.51 -11.03
CA SER A 203 -13.60 -22.53 -10.70
C SER A 203 -13.44 -22.70 -9.20
N ALA A 204 -13.47 -23.95 -8.71
CA ALA A 204 -13.16 -24.30 -7.32
C ALA A 204 -11.67 -24.63 -7.19
N TYR A 205 -11.04 -24.10 -6.17
CA TYR A 205 -9.61 -24.23 -5.91
C TYR A 205 -9.38 -25.13 -4.71
N TYR A 206 -8.47 -26.10 -4.84
CA TYR A 206 -8.05 -27.03 -3.79
C TYR A 206 -6.55 -27.07 -3.67
N PHE A 207 -6.04 -27.02 -2.42
CA PHE A 207 -4.63 -27.19 -2.10
C PHE A 207 -4.46 -28.44 -1.25
N TYR A 208 -4.33 -29.61 -1.92
CA TYR A 208 -4.12 -30.90 -1.28
C TYR A 208 -2.65 -31.03 -0.91
N TYR A 209 -2.33 -30.57 0.29
CA TYR A 209 -0.98 -30.54 0.82
C TYR A 209 -0.95 -31.10 2.24
N GLU A 210 -0.02 -32.02 2.47
CA GLU A 210 0.30 -32.57 3.78
C GLU A 210 1.81 -32.46 4.01
N LYS A 211 2.22 -31.82 5.11
CA LYS A 211 3.64 -31.52 5.36
C LYS A 211 4.52 -32.78 5.44
N GLN A 212 3.97 -33.89 5.98
CA GLN A 212 4.70 -35.11 6.27
C GLN A 212 4.29 -36.30 5.39
N ALA A 213 3.53 -36.07 4.35
CA ALA A 213 3.07 -37.14 3.46
C ALA A 213 2.98 -36.63 2.02
N VAL A 214 3.25 -37.54 1.08
CA VAL A 214 3.04 -37.27 -0.35
C VAL A 214 1.55 -37.30 -0.67
N THR A 215 1.04 -36.23 -1.24
CA THR A 215 -0.36 -36.13 -1.66
C THR A 215 -0.51 -36.52 -3.12
N THR A 216 -1.57 -37.25 -3.43
CA THR A 216 -1.83 -37.75 -4.78
C THR A 216 -3.26 -37.44 -5.19
N LEU A 217 -3.43 -36.61 -6.22
CA LEU A 217 -4.73 -36.43 -6.86
C LEU A 217 -5.13 -37.75 -7.56
N ASN A 218 -6.09 -38.43 -6.98
CA ASN A 218 -6.64 -39.70 -7.43
C ASN A 218 -8.14 -39.71 -7.28
N ARG A 219 -8.81 -40.83 -7.64
CA ARG A 219 -10.27 -40.97 -7.50
C ARG A 219 -10.77 -40.90 -6.05
N GLU A 220 -9.96 -41.36 -5.09
CA GLU A 220 -10.34 -41.30 -3.66
C GLU A 220 -10.41 -39.85 -3.20
N PHE A 221 -9.41 -39.00 -3.60
CA PHE A 221 -9.46 -37.59 -3.31
C PHE A 221 -10.69 -36.91 -3.92
N LEU A 222 -11.09 -37.27 -5.16
CA LEU A 222 -12.27 -36.69 -5.80
C LEU A 222 -13.55 -36.96 -5.01
N HIS A 223 -13.67 -38.07 -4.27
CA HIS A 223 -14.79 -38.31 -3.38
C HIS A 223 -14.85 -37.37 -2.17
N THR A 224 -13.80 -36.67 -1.85
CA THR A 224 -13.75 -35.69 -0.75
C THR A 224 -14.18 -34.30 -1.20
N VAL A 225 -14.22 -34.05 -2.51
CA VAL A 225 -14.66 -32.78 -3.11
C VAL A 225 -16.17 -32.70 -2.99
N LYS A 226 -16.68 -31.68 -2.28
CA LYS A 226 -18.12 -31.49 -2.04
C LYS A 226 -18.66 -30.27 -2.78
N THR A 227 -17.82 -29.27 -3.01
CA THR A 227 -18.21 -28.03 -3.67
C THR A 227 -18.39 -28.25 -5.16
N GLU A 228 -19.60 -27.99 -5.67
CA GLU A 228 -19.92 -28.05 -7.11
C GLU A 228 -19.43 -26.76 -7.79
N ALA A 229 -18.72 -26.91 -8.91
CA ALA A 229 -18.21 -25.80 -9.72
C ALA A 229 -18.11 -26.22 -11.20
N ASP A 230 -17.98 -25.23 -12.10
CA ASP A 230 -17.85 -25.47 -13.54
C ASP A 230 -16.50 -26.10 -13.88
N ALA A 231 -15.45 -25.79 -13.11
CA ALA A 231 -14.11 -26.32 -13.23
C ALA A 231 -13.41 -26.40 -11.87
N TYR A 232 -12.30 -27.13 -11.85
CA TYR A 232 -11.53 -27.36 -10.62
C TYR A 232 -10.05 -27.11 -10.87
N VAL A 233 -9.40 -26.40 -9.99
CA VAL A 233 -7.93 -26.25 -9.96
C VAL A 233 -7.44 -26.94 -8.69
N ILE A 234 -6.70 -28.04 -8.85
CA ILE A 234 -6.28 -28.89 -7.74
C ILE A 234 -4.77 -29.00 -7.70
N TYR A 235 -4.19 -28.52 -6.61
CA TYR A 235 -2.79 -28.66 -6.30
C TYR A 235 -2.54 -29.93 -5.49
N ALA A 236 -1.59 -30.76 -5.91
CA ALA A 236 -1.08 -31.92 -5.17
C ALA A 236 0.36 -32.24 -5.61
N ASP A 237 1.04 -33.15 -4.92
CA ASP A 237 2.40 -33.56 -5.29
C ASP A 237 2.41 -34.43 -6.55
N LEU A 238 1.47 -35.34 -6.65
CA LEU A 238 1.33 -36.29 -7.76
C LEU A 238 -0.12 -36.32 -8.28
N CYS A 239 -0.27 -36.80 -9.51
CA CYS A 239 -1.56 -37.07 -10.11
C CYS A 239 -1.53 -38.45 -10.77
N THR A 240 -2.54 -39.28 -10.49
CA THR A 240 -2.72 -40.58 -11.10
C THR A 240 -3.96 -40.67 -12.01
N LEU A 241 -4.70 -39.57 -12.12
CA LEU A 241 -5.79 -39.47 -13.08
C LEU A 241 -5.24 -39.38 -14.51
N SER A 242 -5.91 -40.02 -15.45
CA SER A 242 -5.60 -39.88 -16.88
C SER A 242 -6.02 -38.51 -17.41
N GLU A 243 -5.45 -38.08 -18.52
CA GLU A 243 -5.85 -36.84 -19.21
C GLU A 243 -7.34 -36.83 -19.53
N ALA A 244 -7.91 -37.96 -19.97
CA ALA A 244 -9.33 -38.09 -20.24
C ALA A 244 -10.23 -37.93 -18.99
N GLU A 245 -9.74 -38.32 -17.82
CA GLU A 245 -10.46 -38.09 -16.55
C GLU A 245 -10.34 -36.61 -16.11
N LEU A 246 -9.19 -36.01 -16.25
CA LEU A 246 -9.01 -34.58 -15.98
C LEU A 246 -9.92 -33.74 -16.86
N GLU A 247 -9.97 -34.03 -18.16
CA GLU A 247 -10.85 -33.35 -19.11
C GLU A 247 -12.35 -33.58 -18.75
N LYS A 248 -12.72 -34.81 -18.51
CA LYS A 248 -14.11 -35.19 -18.17
C LYS A 248 -14.66 -34.43 -16.97
N TYR A 249 -13.83 -34.22 -15.96
CA TYR A 249 -14.21 -33.54 -14.70
C TYR A 249 -13.82 -32.06 -14.68
N HIS A 250 -13.33 -31.51 -15.79
CA HIS A 250 -12.85 -30.13 -15.90
C HIS A 250 -11.80 -29.77 -14.84
N ILE A 251 -10.84 -30.67 -14.60
CA ILE A 251 -9.79 -30.51 -13.59
C ILE A 251 -8.50 -30.02 -14.23
N THR A 252 -7.96 -28.93 -13.72
CA THR A 252 -6.59 -28.48 -13.96
C THR A 252 -5.73 -28.93 -12.79
N PHE A 253 -4.86 -29.90 -13.01
CA PHE A 253 -3.87 -30.33 -12.03
C PHE A 253 -2.66 -29.38 -12.03
N LYS A 254 -2.25 -28.97 -10.83
CA LYS A 254 -1.03 -28.19 -10.61
C LYS A 254 -0.15 -28.90 -9.60
N LYS A 255 1.08 -29.20 -10.02
CA LYS A 255 2.05 -29.87 -9.13
C LYS A 255 2.57 -28.88 -8.08
N ILE A 256 2.58 -29.30 -6.81
CA ILE A 256 3.22 -28.54 -5.72
C ILE A 256 4.73 -28.63 -5.91
N PRO A 257 5.46 -27.51 -5.96
CA PRO A 257 6.89 -27.49 -6.18
C PRO A 257 7.66 -27.81 -4.88
N ARG A 258 7.71 -29.08 -4.49
CA ARG A 258 8.48 -29.55 -3.34
C ARG A 258 9.25 -30.85 -3.61
N ASP A 259 10.26 -31.10 -2.82
CA ASP A 259 11.07 -32.31 -2.91
C ASP A 259 10.44 -33.43 -2.08
N ILE A 260 9.63 -34.27 -2.75
CA ILE A 260 8.95 -35.41 -2.14
C ILE A 260 9.86 -36.61 -1.87
N THR A 261 11.14 -36.57 -2.29
CA THR A 261 12.09 -37.65 -2.05
C THR A 261 12.59 -37.69 -0.61
N LYS A 262 12.34 -36.64 0.16
CA LYS A 262 12.70 -36.51 1.58
C LYS A 262 11.57 -36.87 2.54
N LEU A 263 10.42 -37.27 2.02
CA LEU A 263 9.26 -37.73 2.76
C LEU A 263 9.17 -39.27 2.77
#